data_aef86c534de3995e325c9e9ff4d8a84c
#
_entry.id   aef86c534de3995e325c9e9ff4d8a84c
#
_cell.length_a   1.000
_cell.length_b   1.000
_cell.length_c   1.000
_cell.angle_alpha   90.00
_cell.angle_beta   90.00
_cell.angle_gamma   90.00
#
_symmetry.space_group_name_H-M   'P 1'
#
loop_
_entity.id
_entity.type
_entity.pdbx_description
1 polymer ?
#
loop_
_entity_poly.entity_id
_entity_poly.type
_entity_poly.pdbx_seq_one_letter_code
_entity_poly.pdbx_strand_id
1 'polypeptide(L)'
;GAYGSGGPYHSPSIESVLSNIRGIKVVYPSNGADLKGLLKAAFYDPNPVIMLEHKGLYWSKVSGTESAKCIEPSEDYMIPLGLARIVTKATEETSCTLITYGRGVYWALESAKQFPGAVEIIDLRTIVPVDFDTISESVKRTNRCLVLTEEPESNTFAQALTGSIAKECFEYLDAAPDLIGSEDLPAVPLNENMEKAYLPNVGKVAKHIGKLL
;
A
#
# COMPACT_ATOMS: atom_id res chain seq x y z
N GLY A 1 -9.93 6.66 -1.73
CA GLY A 1 -10.22 5.34 -1.21
C GLY A 1 -11.64 5.18 -0.70
N ALA A 2 -12.14 3.96 -0.67
CA ALA A 2 -13.52 3.62 -0.31
C ALA A 2 -13.73 3.62 1.21
N TYR A 3 -14.75 4.36 1.62
CA TYR A 3 -15.11 4.51 3.02
C TYR A 3 -16.53 5.03 3.13
N GLY A 4 -17.39 4.27 3.83
CA GLY A 4 -18.74 4.69 4.20
C GLY A 4 -19.72 4.82 3.03
N SER A 5 -19.62 3.93 2.05
CA SER A 5 -20.56 3.83 0.92
C SER A 5 -20.62 5.10 0.05
N GLY A 6 -19.48 5.75 -0.17
CA GLY A 6 -19.38 6.99 -0.95
C GLY A 6 -19.62 6.83 -2.45
N GLY A 7 -19.60 5.59 -2.93
CA GLY A 7 -19.89 5.26 -4.34
C GLY A 7 -18.89 5.86 -5.34
N PRO A 8 -19.26 5.99 -6.61
CA PRO A 8 -18.34 6.34 -7.69
C PRO A 8 -17.75 7.75 -7.60
N TYR A 9 -18.37 8.67 -6.85
CA TYR A 9 -17.93 10.06 -6.80
C TYR A 9 -17.02 10.40 -5.63
N HIS A 10 -17.05 9.59 -4.55
CA HIS A 10 -16.33 9.92 -3.31
C HIS A 10 -15.36 8.83 -2.85
N SER A 11 -15.37 7.66 -3.48
CA SER A 11 -14.61 6.51 -3.05
C SER A 11 -13.58 5.96 -4.03
N PRO A 12 -13.48 6.40 -5.29
CA PRO A 12 -12.50 5.81 -6.21
C PRO A 12 -11.08 6.02 -5.72
N SER A 13 -10.26 5.03 -5.95
CA SER A 13 -8.80 5.13 -5.92
C SER A 13 -8.31 5.53 -7.30
N ILE A 14 -7.38 6.49 -7.39
CA ILE A 14 -6.95 7.11 -8.66
C ILE A 14 -5.43 7.14 -8.82
N GLU A 15 -4.71 6.38 -8.01
CA GLU A 15 -3.24 6.34 -7.98
C GLU A 15 -2.67 6.03 -9.35
N SER A 16 -3.27 5.09 -10.05
CA SER A 16 -2.82 4.65 -11.38
C SER A 16 -3.00 5.71 -12.46
N VAL A 17 -4.06 6.50 -12.39
CA VAL A 17 -4.27 7.65 -13.29
C VAL A 17 -3.18 8.68 -13.07
N LEU A 18 -2.87 8.99 -11.81
CA LEU A 18 -1.85 9.98 -11.45
C LEU A 18 -0.45 9.49 -11.75
N SER A 19 -0.15 8.20 -11.54
CA SER A 19 1.17 7.63 -11.79
C SER A 19 1.59 7.67 -13.27
N ASN A 20 0.63 7.79 -14.18
CA ASN A 20 0.89 7.94 -15.62
C ASN A 20 1.14 9.39 -16.08
N ILE A 21 0.96 10.37 -15.21
CA ILE A 21 1.22 11.78 -15.53
C ILE A 21 2.70 12.07 -15.31
N ARG A 22 3.43 12.41 -16.38
CA ARG A 22 4.86 12.71 -16.31
C ARG A 22 5.10 14.08 -15.68
N GLY A 23 6.15 14.17 -14.86
CA GLY A 23 6.58 15.42 -14.24
C GLY A 23 5.91 15.77 -12.91
N ILE A 24 5.04 14.90 -12.39
CA ILE A 24 4.49 15.01 -11.03
C ILE A 24 5.02 13.91 -10.13
N LYS A 25 5.03 14.16 -8.82
CA LYS A 25 5.23 13.14 -7.79
C LYS A 25 3.90 12.83 -7.10
N VAL A 26 3.76 11.59 -6.64
CA VAL A 26 2.52 11.14 -5.99
C VAL A 26 2.88 10.46 -4.68
N VAL A 27 2.34 10.95 -3.58
CA VAL A 27 2.55 10.39 -2.24
C VAL A 27 1.22 9.94 -1.62
N TYR A 28 1.26 8.90 -0.81
CA TYR A 28 0.09 8.35 -0.16
C TYR A 28 0.43 7.87 1.28
N PRO A 29 0.40 8.76 2.27
CA PRO A 29 0.69 8.42 3.66
C PRO A 29 -0.34 7.44 4.24
N SER A 30 0.12 6.56 5.12
CA SER A 30 -0.72 5.62 5.86
C SER A 30 -1.06 6.09 7.28
N ASN A 31 -0.37 7.08 7.82
CA ASN A 31 -0.54 7.60 9.18
C ASN A 31 -0.23 9.10 9.29
N GLY A 32 -0.56 9.70 10.43
CA GLY A 32 -0.41 11.14 10.64
C GLY A 32 1.03 11.64 10.68
N ALA A 33 2.00 10.84 11.17
CA ALA A 33 3.40 11.23 11.16
C ALA A 33 3.96 11.28 9.73
N ASP A 34 3.66 10.23 8.94
CA ASP A 34 4.08 10.17 7.53
C ASP A 34 3.40 11.31 6.72
N LEU A 35 2.12 11.62 7.02
CA LEU A 35 1.43 12.76 6.41
C LEU A 35 2.20 14.06 6.64
N LYS A 36 2.55 14.38 7.89
CA LYS A 36 3.33 15.58 8.23
C LYS A 36 4.67 15.60 7.52
N GLY A 37 5.43 14.50 7.60
CA GLY A 37 6.77 14.42 7.03
C GLY A 37 6.80 14.54 5.51
N LEU A 38 5.85 13.88 4.83
CA LEU A 38 5.71 13.95 3.37
C LEU A 38 5.19 15.30 2.89
N LEU A 39 4.25 15.92 3.64
CA LEU A 39 3.74 17.25 3.30
C LEU A 39 4.84 18.31 3.36
N LYS A 40 5.71 18.25 4.37
CA LYS A 40 6.88 19.14 4.45
C LYS A 40 7.84 18.92 3.29
N ALA A 41 8.16 17.66 2.97
CA ALA A 41 9.01 17.34 1.83
C ALA A 41 8.39 17.81 0.51
N ALA A 42 7.08 17.64 0.33
CA ALA A 42 6.36 18.11 -0.84
C ALA A 42 6.41 19.63 -1.00
N PHE A 43 6.35 20.39 0.10
CA PHE A 43 6.44 21.85 0.07
C PHE A 43 7.79 22.35 -0.45
N TYR A 44 8.89 21.65 -0.14
CA TYR A 44 10.23 22.01 -0.57
C TYR A 44 10.65 21.35 -1.89
N ASP A 45 9.82 20.46 -2.46
CA ASP A 45 10.13 19.81 -3.73
C ASP A 45 9.93 20.80 -4.90
N PRO A 46 10.88 20.89 -5.84
CA PRO A 46 10.75 21.81 -6.99
C PRO A 46 9.71 21.33 -8.03
N ASN A 47 9.23 20.11 -7.94
CA ASN A 47 8.22 19.57 -8.83
C ASN A 47 6.84 19.55 -8.17
N PRO A 48 5.75 19.55 -8.95
CA PRO A 48 4.41 19.35 -8.41
C PRO A 48 4.30 18.01 -7.68
N VAL A 49 3.74 18.03 -6.48
CA VAL A 49 3.48 16.83 -5.67
C VAL A 49 1.99 16.72 -5.40
N ILE A 50 1.40 15.58 -5.73
CA ILE A 50 0.02 15.25 -5.38
C ILE A 50 0.04 14.35 -4.15
N MET A 51 -0.62 14.78 -3.08
CA MET A 51 -0.80 13.99 -1.87
C MET A 51 -2.19 13.37 -1.87
N LEU A 52 -2.23 12.05 -1.87
CA LEU A 52 -3.46 11.28 -1.71
C LEU A 52 -3.70 11.02 -0.23
N GLU A 53 -4.89 11.31 0.24
CA GLU A 53 -5.26 11.17 1.64
C GLU A 53 -6.52 10.30 1.75
N HIS A 54 -6.40 9.14 2.40
CA HIS A 54 -7.53 8.24 2.59
C HIS A 54 -8.45 8.76 3.70
N LYS A 55 -9.67 9.17 3.36
CA LYS A 55 -10.65 9.74 4.33
C LYS A 55 -10.96 8.83 5.52
N GLY A 56 -10.97 7.53 5.32
CA GLY A 56 -11.19 6.54 6.39
C GLY A 56 -10.09 6.53 7.45
N LEU A 57 -8.87 7.00 7.11
CA LEU A 57 -7.76 7.13 8.05
C LEU A 57 -7.84 8.39 8.90
N TYR A 58 -8.59 9.41 8.46
CA TYR A 58 -8.88 10.56 9.30
C TYR A 58 -9.69 10.12 10.51
N TRP A 59 -9.22 10.46 11.70
CA TRP A 59 -9.87 10.10 12.96
C TRP A 59 -9.97 8.59 13.21
N SER A 60 -9.26 7.75 12.43
CA SER A 60 -9.36 6.29 12.48
C SER A 60 -10.82 5.81 12.45
N LYS A 61 -11.61 6.32 11.49
CA LYS A 61 -13.02 6.01 11.36
C LYS A 61 -13.31 4.58 10.89
N VAL A 62 -12.32 3.95 10.28
CA VAL A 62 -12.41 2.55 9.86
C VAL A 62 -11.83 1.68 10.96
N SER A 63 -12.57 0.64 11.36
CA SER A 63 -12.09 -0.34 12.35
C SER A 63 -10.78 -0.98 11.90
N GLY A 64 -9.85 -1.17 12.83
CA GLY A 64 -8.52 -1.72 12.57
C GLY A 64 -7.50 -0.67 12.06
N THR A 65 -7.87 0.61 12.00
CA THR A 65 -6.96 1.70 11.59
C THR A 65 -6.58 2.64 12.74
N GLU A 66 -6.76 2.21 13.98
CA GLU A 66 -6.54 3.02 15.19
C GLU A 66 -5.09 3.55 15.27
N SER A 67 -4.13 2.76 14.80
CA SER A 67 -2.71 3.14 14.74
C SER A 67 -2.37 4.14 13.62
N ALA A 68 -3.34 4.57 12.80
CA ALA A 68 -3.17 5.74 11.92
C ALA A 68 -3.00 7.03 12.73
N LYS A 69 -3.58 7.08 13.92
CA LYS A 69 -3.29 8.12 14.91
C LYS A 69 -1.92 7.84 15.52
N CYS A 70 -1.10 8.85 15.55
CA CYS A 70 0.23 8.76 16.14
C CYS A 70 0.54 10.04 16.91
N ILE A 71 1.55 9.96 17.76
CA ILE A 71 2.09 11.16 18.40
C ILE A 71 2.66 12.04 17.29
N GLU A 72 2.35 13.33 17.37
CA GLU A 72 2.88 14.29 16.42
C GLU A 72 4.42 14.30 16.50
N PRO A 73 5.13 14.09 15.39
CA PRO A 73 6.58 14.15 15.39
C PRO A 73 7.08 15.60 15.56
N SER A 74 8.38 15.74 15.80
CA SER A 74 9.03 17.04 15.97
C SER A 74 8.75 17.99 14.80
N GLU A 75 8.97 19.28 15.05
CA GLU A 75 8.79 20.32 14.03
C GLU A 75 9.66 20.07 12.80
N ASP A 76 10.88 19.57 12.98
CA ASP A 76 11.82 19.31 11.89
C ASP A 76 11.61 17.99 11.16
N TYR A 77 10.65 17.17 11.60
CA TYR A 77 10.40 15.87 10.98
C TYR A 77 10.00 16.00 9.51
N MET A 78 10.77 15.39 8.64
CA MET A 78 10.56 15.37 7.19
C MET A 78 10.94 13.99 6.63
N ILE A 79 10.19 13.51 5.66
CA ILE A 79 10.43 12.23 4.99
C ILE A 79 10.78 12.52 3.52
N PRO A 80 11.96 12.08 3.04
CA PRO A 80 12.28 12.20 1.62
C PRO A 80 11.25 11.50 0.73
N LEU A 81 10.85 12.15 -0.35
CA LEU A 81 9.94 11.54 -1.35
C LEU A 81 10.66 10.40 -2.06
N GLY A 82 9.99 9.28 -2.24
CA GLY A 82 10.56 8.07 -2.83
C GLY A 82 11.26 7.16 -1.82
N LEU A 83 11.03 7.34 -0.52
CA LEU A 83 11.56 6.47 0.53
C LEU A 83 10.44 5.66 1.17
N ALA A 84 10.44 4.35 0.97
CA ALA A 84 9.51 3.42 1.61
C ALA A 84 9.85 3.18 3.09
N ARG A 85 8.94 2.54 3.81
CA ARG A 85 9.14 2.14 5.21
C ARG A 85 8.91 0.64 5.37
N ILE A 86 9.85 -0.05 5.97
CA ILE A 86 9.62 -1.40 6.47
C ILE A 86 8.85 -1.28 7.78
N VAL A 87 7.57 -1.69 7.76
CA VAL A 87 6.64 -1.61 8.90
C VAL A 87 6.85 -2.77 9.85
N THR A 88 7.02 -3.98 9.30
CA THR A 88 7.41 -5.20 10.03
C THR A 88 8.50 -5.90 9.25
N LYS A 89 9.45 -6.53 9.97
CA LYS A 89 10.49 -7.37 9.36
C LYS A 89 10.12 -8.84 9.47
N ALA A 90 10.41 -9.61 8.43
CA ALA A 90 10.36 -11.05 8.52
C ALA A 90 11.54 -11.57 9.35
N THR A 91 11.29 -12.59 10.17
CA THR A 91 12.27 -13.26 11.03
C THR A 91 12.33 -14.76 10.79
N GLU A 92 11.32 -15.31 10.11
CA GLU A 92 11.24 -16.72 9.74
C GLU A 92 11.95 -16.97 8.42
N GLU A 93 12.52 -18.16 8.26
CA GLU A 93 13.18 -18.61 7.02
C GLU A 93 12.18 -18.65 5.86
N THR A 94 11.01 -19.24 6.10
CA THR A 94 9.89 -19.19 5.15
C THR A 94 9.10 -17.91 5.37
N SER A 95 9.26 -16.97 4.47
CA SER A 95 8.63 -15.64 4.60
C SER A 95 8.25 -15.04 3.25
N CYS A 96 7.46 -13.98 3.29
CA CYS A 96 7.10 -13.21 2.09
C CYS A 96 7.16 -11.70 2.36
N THR A 97 7.40 -10.94 1.29
CA THR A 97 7.30 -9.47 1.29
C THR A 97 5.89 -9.07 0.86
N LEU A 98 5.18 -8.32 1.71
CA LEU A 98 3.91 -7.70 1.38
C LEU A 98 4.13 -6.19 1.17
N ILE A 99 3.87 -5.72 -0.04
CA ILE A 99 4.08 -4.34 -0.46
C ILE A 99 2.72 -3.65 -0.58
N THR A 100 2.57 -2.50 0.05
CA THR A 100 1.30 -1.77 0.06
C THR A 100 1.49 -0.29 0.39
N TYR A 101 0.38 0.45 0.51
CA TYR A 101 0.33 1.86 0.87
C TYR A 101 -1.05 2.25 1.44
N GLY A 102 -1.16 3.41 2.04
CA GLY A 102 -2.42 3.95 2.54
C GLY A 102 -3.14 2.97 3.49
N ARG A 103 -4.40 2.69 3.21
CA ARG A 103 -5.21 1.75 4.02
C ARG A 103 -4.72 0.30 3.96
N GLY A 104 -4.09 -0.10 2.86
CA GLY A 104 -3.54 -1.45 2.68
C GLY A 104 -2.60 -1.87 3.81
N VAL A 105 -1.87 -0.92 4.41
CA VAL A 105 -0.98 -1.17 5.54
C VAL A 105 -1.72 -1.81 6.72
N TYR A 106 -2.96 -1.42 6.98
CA TYR A 106 -3.75 -1.93 8.10
C TYR A 106 -4.31 -3.33 7.82
N TRP A 107 -4.74 -3.60 6.59
CA TRP A 107 -5.10 -4.96 6.18
C TRP A 107 -3.90 -5.90 6.27
N ALA A 108 -2.72 -5.44 5.83
CA ALA A 108 -1.48 -6.20 5.91
C ALA A 108 -1.09 -6.52 7.37
N LEU A 109 -1.07 -5.51 8.25
CA LEU A 109 -0.74 -5.67 9.66
C LEU A 109 -1.66 -6.65 10.37
N GLU A 110 -2.96 -6.54 10.15
CA GLU A 110 -3.93 -7.43 10.80
C GLU A 110 -3.84 -8.86 10.27
N SER A 111 -3.64 -9.03 8.95
CA SER A 111 -3.47 -10.34 8.34
C SER A 111 -2.18 -11.03 8.78
N ALA A 112 -1.07 -10.27 8.91
CA ALA A 112 0.23 -10.80 9.32
C ALA A 112 0.24 -11.37 10.75
N LYS A 113 -0.71 -10.99 11.61
CA LYS A 113 -0.86 -11.59 12.96
C LYS A 113 -1.10 -13.09 12.91
N GLN A 114 -1.66 -13.63 11.82
CA GLN A 114 -1.88 -15.06 11.63
C GLN A 114 -0.61 -15.81 11.21
N PHE A 115 0.45 -15.10 10.85
CA PHE A 115 1.73 -15.61 10.36
C PHE A 115 2.90 -14.92 11.09
N PRO A 116 3.06 -15.12 12.40
CA PRO A 116 4.06 -14.41 13.19
C PRO A 116 5.47 -14.59 12.63
N GLY A 117 6.15 -13.49 12.37
CA GLY A 117 7.53 -13.49 11.85
C GLY A 117 7.68 -13.81 10.36
N ALA A 118 6.63 -14.27 9.67
CA ALA A 118 6.72 -14.72 8.27
C ALA A 118 6.40 -13.62 7.24
N VAL A 119 5.97 -12.41 7.65
CA VAL A 119 5.58 -11.35 6.73
C VAL A 119 6.39 -10.09 6.95
N GLU A 120 7.18 -9.70 5.96
CA GLU A 120 7.77 -8.37 5.90
C GLU A 120 6.80 -7.41 5.20
N ILE A 121 6.39 -6.34 5.88
CA ILE A 121 5.45 -5.37 5.33
C ILE A 121 6.20 -4.10 4.94
N ILE A 122 6.06 -3.69 3.68
CA ILE A 122 6.59 -2.44 3.14
C ILE A 122 5.43 -1.48 2.87
N ASP A 123 5.48 -0.32 3.51
CA ASP A 123 4.63 0.84 3.21
C ASP A 123 5.39 1.74 2.23
N LEU A 124 4.89 1.84 1.00
CA LEU A 124 5.54 2.60 -0.06
C LEU A 124 5.62 4.10 0.24
N ARG A 125 4.62 4.68 0.91
CA ARG A 125 4.50 6.13 1.18
C ARG A 125 4.49 6.98 -0.07
N THR A 126 5.27 6.62 -1.08
CA THR A 126 5.39 7.32 -2.36
C THR A 126 5.11 6.37 -3.51
N ILE A 127 4.16 6.74 -4.36
CA ILE A 127 3.78 6.00 -5.56
C ILE A 127 4.71 6.39 -6.72
N VAL A 128 5.02 7.68 -6.84
CA VAL A 128 5.95 8.21 -7.85
C VAL A 128 6.87 9.24 -7.20
N PRO A 129 8.20 9.00 -7.20
CA PRO A 129 8.89 7.77 -7.59
C PRO A 129 8.70 6.65 -6.57
N VAL A 130 8.64 5.40 -7.03
CA VAL A 130 8.61 4.24 -6.15
C VAL A 130 10.02 3.90 -5.65
N ASP A 131 10.14 3.49 -4.38
CA ASP A 131 11.38 2.99 -3.78
C ASP A 131 11.59 1.52 -4.16
N PHE A 132 12.06 1.30 -5.39
CA PHE A 132 12.26 -0.04 -5.90
C PHE A 132 13.45 -0.75 -5.25
N ASP A 133 14.43 -0.03 -4.77
CA ASP A 133 15.60 -0.60 -4.08
C ASP A 133 15.17 -1.32 -2.79
N THR A 134 14.42 -0.65 -1.92
CA THR A 134 13.86 -1.26 -0.71
C THR A 134 12.99 -2.48 -1.03
N ILE A 135 12.17 -2.41 -2.08
CA ILE A 135 11.34 -3.53 -2.52
C ILE A 135 12.20 -4.71 -2.96
N SER A 136 13.15 -4.47 -3.87
CA SER A 136 13.97 -5.53 -4.45
C SER A 136 14.85 -6.22 -3.42
N GLU A 137 15.43 -5.46 -2.48
CA GLU A 137 16.20 -6.01 -1.36
C GLU A 137 15.35 -6.93 -0.46
N SER A 138 14.13 -6.53 -0.16
CA SER A 138 13.21 -7.34 0.63
C SER A 138 12.79 -8.60 -0.12
N VAL A 139 12.37 -8.47 -1.37
CA VAL A 139 11.92 -9.60 -2.20
C VAL A 139 13.06 -10.62 -2.42
N LYS A 140 14.29 -10.16 -2.64
CA LYS A 140 15.47 -11.04 -2.76
C LYS A 140 15.77 -11.83 -1.49
N ARG A 141 15.38 -11.31 -0.35
CA ARG A 141 15.58 -11.97 0.96
C ARG A 141 14.47 -12.96 1.27
N THR A 142 13.21 -12.63 0.94
CA THR A 142 12.03 -13.45 1.27
C THR A 142 11.62 -14.41 0.15
N ASN A 143 12.09 -14.20 -1.07
CA ASN A 143 11.85 -14.98 -2.29
C ASN A 143 10.37 -15.07 -2.73
N ARG A 144 9.45 -14.43 -2.03
CA ARG A 144 8.01 -14.42 -2.27
C ARG A 144 7.44 -13.03 -2.06
N CYS A 145 6.50 -12.64 -2.90
CA CYS A 145 5.99 -11.28 -2.90
C CYS A 145 4.47 -11.24 -3.12
N LEU A 146 3.80 -10.38 -2.35
CA LEU A 146 2.41 -9.99 -2.51
C LEU A 146 2.33 -8.46 -2.61
N VAL A 147 1.72 -7.96 -3.68
CA VAL A 147 1.35 -6.54 -3.79
C VAL A 147 -0.12 -6.39 -3.41
N LEU A 148 -0.41 -5.46 -2.49
CA LEU A 148 -1.75 -5.18 -2.01
C LEU A 148 -2.14 -3.75 -2.31
N THR A 149 -3.27 -3.56 -2.98
CA THR A 149 -3.83 -2.25 -3.32
C THR A 149 -5.31 -2.16 -3.00
N GLU A 150 -5.83 -0.94 -2.88
CA GLU A 150 -7.27 -0.69 -2.84
C GLU A 150 -7.88 -0.48 -4.23
N GLU A 151 -7.06 -0.19 -5.26
CA GLU A 151 -7.50 -0.16 -6.65
C GLU A 151 -7.90 -1.56 -7.13
N PRO A 152 -8.65 -1.71 -8.24
CA PRO A 152 -8.81 -2.98 -8.93
C PRO A 152 -7.46 -3.62 -9.29
N GLU A 153 -7.45 -4.93 -9.49
CA GLU A 153 -6.20 -5.63 -9.82
C GLU A 153 -5.67 -5.29 -11.22
N SER A 154 -6.55 -5.05 -12.17
CA SER A 154 -6.17 -4.86 -13.58
C SER A 154 -5.95 -3.39 -13.96
N ASN A 155 -4.95 -3.18 -14.85
CA ASN A 155 -4.60 -1.87 -15.41
C ASN A 155 -4.18 -0.82 -14.38
N THR A 156 -3.50 -1.23 -13.32
CA THR A 156 -3.16 -0.38 -12.19
C THR A 156 -1.66 -0.25 -11.95
N PHE A 157 -1.29 0.74 -11.14
CA PHE A 157 0.07 0.89 -10.62
C PHE A 157 0.56 -0.39 -9.93
N ALA A 158 -0.30 -1.03 -9.14
CA ALA A 158 0.05 -2.25 -8.44
C ALA A 158 0.37 -3.40 -9.41
N GLN A 159 -0.39 -3.55 -10.49
CA GLN A 159 -0.10 -4.54 -11.53
C GLN A 159 1.22 -4.23 -12.25
N ALA A 160 1.49 -2.97 -12.58
CA ALA A 160 2.76 -2.56 -13.19
C ALA A 160 3.94 -2.83 -12.25
N LEU A 161 3.79 -2.54 -10.96
CA LEU A 161 4.80 -2.84 -9.93
C LEU A 161 5.05 -4.34 -9.81
N THR A 162 3.99 -5.16 -9.76
CA THR A 162 4.08 -6.62 -9.74
C THR A 162 4.87 -7.14 -10.95
N GLY A 163 4.60 -6.60 -12.14
CA GLY A 163 5.34 -6.93 -13.37
C GLY A 163 6.81 -6.52 -13.30
N SER A 164 7.12 -5.37 -12.72
CA SER A 164 8.51 -4.93 -12.52
C SER A 164 9.25 -5.83 -11.54
N ILE A 165 8.62 -6.23 -10.44
CA ILE A 165 9.19 -7.17 -9.47
C ILE A 165 9.45 -8.52 -10.14
N ALA A 166 8.47 -9.04 -10.90
CA ALA A 166 8.62 -10.30 -11.63
C ALA A 166 9.79 -10.27 -12.60
N LYS A 167 10.05 -9.14 -13.25
CA LYS A 167 11.17 -8.98 -14.19
C LYS A 167 12.52 -8.82 -13.49
N GLU A 168 12.59 -7.88 -12.55
CA GLU A 168 13.88 -7.48 -11.95
C GLU A 168 14.36 -8.42 -10.83
N CYS A 169 13.43 -9.16 -10.21
CA CYS A 169 13.74 -10.11 -9.14
C CYS A 169 13.58 -11.57 -9.56
N PHE A 170 13.41 -11.88 -10.86
CA PHE A 170 13.08 -13.19 -11.38
C PHE A 170 13.93 -14.34 -10.80
N GLU A 171 15.25 -14.16 -10.77
CA GLU A 171 16.21 -15.19 -10.31
C GLU A 171 16.12 -15.47 -8.78
N TYR A 172 15.40 -14.66 -8.06
CA TYR A 172 15.26 -14.77 -6.59
C TYR A 172 13.88 -15.27 -6.17
N LEU A 173 12.93 -15.39 -7.09
CA LEU A 173 11.54 -15.71 -6.76
C LEU A 173 11.30 -17.22 -6.75
N ASP A 174 10.74 -17.74 -5.67
CA ASP A 174 10.26 -19.12 -5.55
C ASP A 174 8.90 -19.32 -6.23
N ALA A 175 8.12 -18.24 -6.37
CA ALA A 175 6.81 -18.22 -7.00
C ALA A 175 6.59 -16.88 -7.73
N ALA A 176 5.64 -16.87 -8.67
CA ALA A 176 5.23 -15.61 -9.29
C ALA A 176 4.73 -14.63 -8.23
N PRO A 177 5.11 -13.33 -8.31
CA PRO A 177 4.55 -12.31 -7.45
C PRO A 177 3.02 -12.32 -7.51
N ASP A 178 2.36 -12.32 -6.37
CA ASP A 178 0.90 -12.28 -6.26
C ASP A 178 0.41 -10.85 -6.13
N LEU A 179 -0.82 -10.60 -6.54
CA LEU A 179 -1.47 -9.29 -6.47
C LEU A 179 -2.88 -9.48 -5.91
N ILE A 180 -3.26 -8.58 -5.01
CA ILE A 180 -4.61 -8.48 -4.51
C ILE A 180 -5.07 -7.02 -4.53
N GLY A 181 -6.24 -6.80 -5.11
CA GLY A 181 -6.91 -5.51 -5.18
C GLY A 181 -8.40 -5.63 -4.93
N SER A 182 -9.13 -4.58 -5.21
CA SER A 182 -10.59 -4.61 -5.27
C SER A 182 -11.08 -5.43 -6.47
N GLU A 183 -12.34 -5.84 -6.39
CA GLU A 183 -13.01 -6.51 -7.50
C GLU A 183 -13.08 -5.57 -8.73
N ASP A 184 -12.94 -6.13 -9.94
CA ASP A 184 -13.02 -5.35 -11.18
C ASP A 184 -14.48 -5.06 -11.53
N LEU A 185 -15.04 -4.02 -10.91
CA LEU A 185 -16.41 -3.56 -11.10
C LEU A 185 -16.42 -2.17 -11.75
N PRO A 186 -17.49 -1.83 -12.50
CA PRO A 186 -17.59 -0.53 -13.17
C PRO A 186 -17.53 0.69 -12.24
N ALA A 187 -17.89 0.52 -10.96
CA ALA A 187 -17.84 1.58 -9.95
C ALA A 187 -17.83 1.02 -8.53
N VAL A 188 -17.28 1.79 -7.60
CA VAL A 188 -17.38 1.49 -6.17
C VAL A 188 -18.84 1.51 -5.74
N PRO A 189 -19.34 0.46 -5.05
CA PRO A 189 -20.75 0.39 -4.67
C PRO A 189 -21.17 1.47 -3.66
N LEU A 190 -22.43 1.89 -3.75
CA LEU A 190 -23.09 2.80 -2.79
C LEU A 190 -23.65 2.07 -1.55
N ASN A 191 -23.75 0.75 -1.60
CA ASN A 191 -24.24 -0.06 -0.48
C ASN A 191 -23.06 -0.56 0.36
N GLU A 192 -23.16 -0.45 1.68
CA GLU A 192 -22.10 -0.82 2.62
C GLU A 192 -21.67 -2.29 2.51
N ASN A 193 -22.61 -3.22 2.36
CA ASN A 193 -22.28 -4.64 2.24
C ASN A 193 -21.60 -4.95 0.91
N MET A 194 -22.02 -4.29 -0.15
CA MET A 194 -21.38 -4.42 -1.46
C MET A 194 -20.00 -3.76 -1.47
N GLU A 195 -19.82 -2.60 -0.83
CA GLU A 195 -18.50 -1.97 -0.67
C GLU A 195 -17.53 -2.89 0.09
N LYS A 196 -17.98 -3.53 1.18
CA LYS A 196 -17.18 -4.51 1.93
C LYS A 196 -16.82 -5.75 1.11
N ALA A 197 -17.71 -6.21 0.24
CA ALA A 197 -17.44 -7.35 -0.65
C ALA A 197 -16.48 -6.96 -1.78
N TYR A 198 -16.58 -5.74 -2.28
CA TYR A 198 -15.73 -5.16 -3.32
C TYR A 198 -14.28 -5.02 -2.87
N LEU A 199 -14.03 -4.51 -1.67
CA LEU A 199 -12.71 -4.20 -1.16
C LEU A 199 -11.90 -5.45 -0.77
N PRO A 200 -10.55 -5.37 -0.78
CA PRO A 200 -9.71 -6.26 0.01
C PRO A 200 -10.11 -6.23 1.48
N ASN A 201 -9.83 -7.32 2.17
CA ASN A 201 -10.04 -7.44 3.61
C ASN A 201 -9.03 -8.41 4.23
N VAL A 202 -8.96 -8.42 5.56
CA VAL A 202 -8.02 -9.26 6.32
C VAL A 202 -8.06 -10.72 5.91
N GLY A 203 -9.25 -11.30 5.70
CA GLY A 203 -9.40 -12.70 5.31
C GLY A 203 -8.89 -12.98 3.91
N LYS A 204 -9.19 -12.11 2.93
CA LYS A 204 -8.66 -12.24 1.56
C LYS A 204 -7.13 -12.13 1.58
N VAL A 205 -6.55 -11.14 2.27
CA VAL A 205 -5.10 -10.94 2.35
C VAL A 205 -4.42 -12.12 3.04
N ALA A 206 -4.94 -12.61 4.18
CA ALA A 206 -4.40 -13.77 4.88
C ALA A 206 -4.41 -15.04 4.01
N LYS A 207 -5.44 -15.24 3.19
CA LYS A 207 -5.50 -16.36 2.25
C LYS A 207 -4.39 -16.30 1.20
N HIS A 208 -4.06 -15.11 0.67
CA HIS A 208 -2.97 -14.92 -0.28
C HIS A 208 -1.61 -15.13 0.38
N ILE A 209 -1.40 -14.60 1.60
CA ILE A 209 -0.18 -14.87 2.38
C ILE A 209 0.02 -16.36 2.57
N GLY A 210 -1.03 -17.09 3.03
CA GLY A 210 -0.94 -18.53 3.27
C GLY A 210 -0.72 -19.39 2.02
N LYS A 211 -0.94 -18.87 0.81
CA LYS A 211 -0.57 -19.56 -0.44
C LYS A 211 0.90 -19.37 -0.80
N LEU A 212 1.49 -18.28 -0.35
CA LEU A 212 2.89 -17.96 -0.61
C LEU A 212 3.83 -18.65 0.36
N LEU A 213 3.40 -18.87 1.60
CA LEU A 213 4.16 -19.55 2.65
C LEU A 213 4.03 -21.07 2.56
#